data_c40d8b484e41dc2974fc78b7a0e80bfe
#
_entry.id   c40d8b484e41dc2974fc78b7a0e80bfe
#
_cell.length_a   1.000
_cell.length_b   1.000
_cell.length_c   1.000
_cell.angle_alpha   90.00
_cell.angle_beta   90.00
_cell.angle_gamma   90.00
#
_symmetry.space_group_name_H-M   'P 1'
#
loop_
_entity.id
_entity.type
_entity.pdbx_description
1 polymer ?
#
loop_
_entity_poly.entity_id
_entity_poly.type
_entity_poly.pdbx_seq_one_letter_code
_entity_poly.pdbx_strand_id
1 'polypeptide(L)'
;MLIDKKNIHNNRLQVSNQYEEAGGTHKTRYDVTILVNGLPLVHIELKRRGVAIREAFNQIKRYQRDSFWAASGLFEYVQIFVISNGTNTKYYSNTTRNQHIKDLGESGRRKSPKTSNSFEFTSYWADANNRVIPDLVDFTKTF
;
A
#
# COMPACT_ATOMS: atom_id res chain seq x y z
N MET A 1 4.87 -15.71 18.43
CA MET A 1 5.40 -15.14 17.15
C MET A 1 4.20 -14.84 16.25
N LEU A 2 4.03 -13.61 15.81
CA LEU A 2 2.86 -13.20 15.02
C LEU A 2 2.84 -13.80 13.61
N ILE A 3 4.02 -14.05 13.04
CA ILE A 3 4.17 -14.62 11.70
C ILE A 3 5.23 -15.73 11.76
N ASP A 4 4.89 -16.93 11.28
CA ASP A 4 5.84 -18.03 11.14
C ASP A 4 6.65 -17.82 9.85
N LYS A 5 7.91 -17.41 10.01
CA LYS A 5 8.82 -17.17 8.88
C LYS A 5 9.54 -18.43 8.40
N LYS A 6 9.52 -19.52 9.20
CA LYS A 6 10.17 -20.78 8.85
C LYS A 6 9.24 -21.68 8.05
N ASN A 7 7.98 -21.75 8.45
CA ASN A 7 6.96 -22.53 7.79
C ASN A 7 5.81 -21.61 7.39
N ILE A 8 5.94 -20.97 6.24
CA ILE A 8 4.97 -19.96 5.76
C ILE A 8 3.55 -20.51 5.66
N HIS A 9 3.39 -21.82 5.42
CA HIS A 9 2.08 -22.48 5.35
C HIS A 9 1.34 -22.55 6.68
N ASN A 10 2.02 -22.32 7.81
CA ASN A 10 1.38 -22.22 9.12
C ASN A 10 0.64 -20.89 9.31
N ASN A 11 0.85 -19.92 8.43
CA ASN A 11 0.18 -18.64 8.50
C ASN A 11 -1.18 -18.70 7.79
N ARG A 12 -2.15 -18.05 8.40
CA ARG A 12 -3.49 -17.91 7.82
C ARG A 12 -3.55 -16.66 6.95
N LEU A 13 -3.74 -16.84 5.65
CA LEU A 13 -4.02 -15.75 4.72
C LEU A 13 -5.51 -15.43 4.68
N GLN A 14 -5.85 -14.16 4.69
CA GLN A 14 -7.21 -13.63 4.61
C GLN A 14 -7.22 -12.42 3.67
N VAL A 15 -8.33 -12.27 2.95
CA VAL A 15 -8.57 -11.09 2.11
C VAL A 15 -9.82 -10.39 2.62
N SER A 16 -9.71 -9.12 2.89
CA SER A 16 -10.85 -8.25 3.20
C SER A 16 -11.03 -7.26 2.06
N ASN A 17 -12.24 -7.12 1.58
CA ASN A 17 -12.60 -6.11 0.59
C ASN A 17 -13.56 -5.09 1.20
N GLN A 18 -13.43 -3.84 0.78
CA GLN A 18 -14.30 -2.74 1.18
C GLN A 18 -14.46 -2.59 2.70
N TYR A 19 -13.35 -2.75 3.43
CA TYR A 19 -13.35 -2.53 4.87
C TYR A 19 -13.59 -1.04 5.18
N GLU A 20 -14.58 -0.77 6.05
CA GLU A 20 -14.87 0.59 6.51
C GLU A 20 -14.29 0.80 7.91
N GLU A 21 -13.49 1.84 8.07
CA GLU A 21 -12.97 2.27 9.36
C GLU A 21 -13.68 3.53 9.85
N ALA A 22 -14.21 3.45 11.07
CA ALA A 22 -14.99 4.52 11.69
C ALA A 22 -14.18 5.41 12.65
N GLY A 23 -12.90 5.11 12.84
CA GLY A 23 -12.06 5.73 13.90
C GLY A 23 -11.32 7.00 13.52
N GLY A 24 -11.42 7.46 12.29
CA GLY A 24 -10.75 8.67 11.81
C GLY A 24 -11.66 9.89 11.69
N THR A 25 -11.11 11.01 11.23
CA THR A 25 -11.85 12.26 10.98
C THR A 25 -12.94 12.10 9.90
N HIS A 26 -12.83 11.07 9.05
CA HIS A 26 -13.78 10.74 8.00
C HIS A 26 -13.90 9.22 7.88
N LYS A 27 -15.11 8.74 7.52
CA LYS A 27 -15.32 7.35 7.12
C LYS A 27 -14.39 7.02 5.95
N THR A 28 -13.48 6.10 6.16
CA THR A 28 -12.55 5.64 5.13
C THR A 28 -12.91 4.21 4.72
N ARG A 29 -13.01 3.97 3.42
CA ARG A 29 -13.26 2.64 2.87
C ARG A 29 -12.04 2.19 2.09
N TYR A 30 -11.47 1.08 2.50
CA TYR A 30 -10.30 0.46 1.88
C TYR A 30 -10.74 -0.58 0.85
N ASP A 31 -10.18 -0.55 -0.35
CA ASP A 31 -10.63 -1.42 -1.42
C ASP A 31 -10.33 -2.89 -1.14
N VAL A 32 -9.08 -3.29 -1.07
CA VAL A 32 -8.68 -4.67 -0.78
C VAL A 32 -7.50 -4.68 0.18
N THR A 33 -7.57 -5.55 1.18
CA THR A 33 -6.49 -5.73 2.15
C THR A 33 -6.19 -7.21 2.30
N ILE A 34 -4.92 -7.57 2.21
CA ILE A 34 -4.44 -8.93 2.48
C ILE A 34 -3.88 -8.96 3.91
N LEU A 35 -4.42 -9.88 4.71
CA LEU A 35 -4.00 -10.07 6.09
C LEU A 35 -3.26 -11.41 6.23
N VAL A 36 -2.27 -11.39 7.09
CA VAL A 36 -1.56 -12.61 7.52
C VAL A 36 -1.74 -12.73 9.03
N ASN A 37 -2.37 -13.81 9.48
CA ASN A 37 -2.72 -14.01 10.89
C ASN A 37 -3.48 -12.81 11.51
N GLY A 38 -4.35 -12.17 10.73
CA GLY A 38 -5.12 -11.00 11.14
C GLY A 38 -4.38 -9.66 11.04
N LEU A 39 -3.09 -9.63 10.68
CA LEU A 39 -2.35 -8.41 10.46
C LEU A 39 -2.46 -7.96 9.00
N PRO A 40 -2.88 -6.73 8.69
CA PRO A 40 -2.91 -6.20 7.33
C PRO A 40 -1.48 -5.94 6.85
N LEU A 41 -0.99 -6.73 5.92
CA LEU A 41 0.36 -6.59 5.38
C LEU A 41 0.41 -5.99 3.99
N VAL A 42 -0.64 -6.16 3.18
CA VAL A 42 -0.73 -5.58 1.84
C VAL A 42 -2.06 -4.85 1.71
N HIS A 43 -2.00 -3.62 1.22
CA HIS A 43 -3.20 -2.88 0.84
C HIS A 43 -3.18 -2.60 -0.66
N ILE A 44 -4.30 -2.87 -1.32
CA ILE A 44 -4.48 -2.69 -2.76
C ILE A 44 -5.55 -1.63 -2.98
N GLU A 45 -5.20 -0.57 -3.67
CA GLU A 45 -6.11 0.51 -4.05
C GLU A 45 -6.41 0.43 -5.55
N LEU A 46 -7.69 0.48 -5.88
CA LEU A 46 -8.20 0.27 -7.23
C LEU A 46 -8.81 1.54 -7.82
N LYS A 47 -8.58 1.76 -9.09
CA LYS A 47 -9.26 2.79 -9.88
C LYS A 47 -9.84 2.19 -11.16
N ARG A 48 -10.84 2.81 -11.71
CA ARG A 48 -11.42 2.41 -13.00
C ARG A 48 -10.42 2.63 -14.12
N ARG A 49 -10.56 1.87 -15.19
CA ARG A 49 -9.83 2.11 -16.44
C ARG A 49 -10.06 3.55 -16.92
N GLY A 50 -9.00 4.17 -17.45
CA GLY A 50 -9.01 5.56 -17.88
C GLY A 50 -8.67 6.58 -16.78
N VAL A 51 -8.71 6.19 -15.51
CA VAL A 51 -8.22 7.04 -14.40
C VAL A 51 -6.71 6.88 -14.28
N ALA A 52 -6.00 7.99 -14.09
CA ALA A 52 -4.56 7.94 -13.89
C ALA A 52 -4.21 7.13 -12.63
N ILE A 53 -3.26 6.19 -12.75
CA ILE A 53 -2.83 5.34 -11.63
C ILE A 53 -2.31 6.16 -10.44
N ARG A 54 -1.82 7.38 -10.69
CA ARG A 54 -1.41 8.33 -9.65
C ARG A 54 -2.55 8.69 -8.69
N GLU A 55 -3.80 8.61 -9.12
CA GLU A 55 -4.95 8.88 -8.25
C GLU A 55 -5.11 7.82 -7.15
N ALA A 56 -4.81 6.53 -7.45
CA ALA A 56 -4.77 5.49 -6.44
C ALA A 56 -3.66 5.75 -5.42
N PHE A 57 -2.49 6.16 -5.88
CA PHE A 57 -1.39 6.55 -5.00
C PHE A 57 -1.75 7.73 -4.10
N ASN A 58 -2.36 8.77 -4.65
CA ASN A 58 -2.79 9.95 -3.89
C ASN A 58 -3.83 9.59 -2.83
N GLN A 59 -4.69 8.62 -3.12
CA GLN A 59 -5.69 8.14 -2.17
C GLN A 59 -5.05 7.42 -0.99
N ILE A 60 -4.07 6.55 -1.22
CA ILE A 60 -3.31 5.91 -0.13
C ILE A 60 -2.58 6.97 0.71
N LYS A 61 -2.01 8.00 0.10
CA LYS A 61 -1.40 9.12 0.85
C LYS A 61 -2.40 9.84 1.77
N ARG A 62 -3.64 10.00 1.33
CA ARG A 62 -4.69 10.55 2.19
C ARG A 62 -4.99 9.60 3.35
N TYR A 63 -5.11 8.30 3.10
CA TYR A 63 -5.33 7.29 4.15
C TYR A 63 -4.21 7.28 5.18
N GLN A 64 -2.94 7.34 4.74
CA GLN A 64 -1.80 7.40 5.66
C GLN A 64 -1.89 8.59 6.59
N ARG A 65 -2.23 9.77 6.06
CA ARG A 65 -2.36 11.00 6.85
C ARG A 65 -3.59 10.98 7.76
N ASP A 66 -4.73 10.54 7.23
CA ASP A 66 -6.03 10.79 7.85
C ASP A 66 -6.52 9.60 8.70
N SER A 67 -6.01 8.38 8.46
CA SER A 67 -6.47 7.18 9.18
C SER A 67 -5.36 6.24 9.62
N PHE A 68 -4.41 5.84 8.77
CA PHE A 68 -3.40 4.85 9.15
C PHE A 68 -2.54 5.28 10.33
N TRP A 69 -2.23 6.57 10.40
CA TRP A 69 -1.37 7.15 11.46
C TRP A 69 -2.14 7.91 12.53
N ALA A 70 -3.40 8.24 12.31
CA ALA A 70 -4.21 9.04 13.24
C ALA A 70 -4.87 8.21 14.34
N ALA A 71 -5.21 6.96 14.06
CA ALA A 71 -5.68 6.00 15.03
C ALA A 71 -4.59 4.93 15.20
N SER A 72 -4.40 4.41 16.42
CA SER A 72 -3.52 3.26 16.70
C SER A 72 -4.04 1.98 16.01
N GLY A 73 -4.26 2.07 14.70
CA GLY A 73 -4.90 1.08 13.89
C GLY A 73 -3.94 0.00 13.40
N LEU A 74 -4.50 -1.17 13.10
CA LEU A 74 -3.76 -2.29 12.52
C LEU A 74 -3.14 -1.94 11.16
N PHE A 75 -3.65 -0.94 10.45
CA PHE A 75 -3.14 -0.51 9.15
C PHE A 75 -1.74 0.12 9.18
N GLU A 76 -1.21 0.46 10.36
CA GLU A 76 0.21 0.81 10.51
C GLU A 76 1.15 -0.36 10.15
N TYR A 77 0.66 -1.61 10.20
CA TYR A 77 1.43 -2.80 9.87
C TYR A 77 1.52 -3.09 8.37
N VAL A 78 0.80 -2.38 7.52
CA VAL A 78 0.89 -2.54 6.07
C VAL A 78 2.34 -2.31 5.62
N GLN A 79 2.90 -3.30 4.92
CA GLN A 79 4.28 -3.27 4.43
C GLN A 79 4.35 -2.90 2.96
N ILE A 80 3.36 -3.30 2.18
CA ILE A 80 3.33 -3.13 0.73
C ILE A 80 2.01 -2.51 0.32
N PHE A 81 2.10 -1.51 -0.53
CA PHE A 81 0.98 -0.95 -1.26
C PHE A 81 1.01 -1.40 -2.71
N VAL A 82 -0.15 -1.79 -3.22
CA VAL A 82 -0.39 -2.07 -4.64
C VAL A 82 -1.43 -1.10 -5.15
N ILE A 83 -1.19 -0.51 -6.30
CA ILE A 83 -2.11 0.40 -6.97
C ILE A 83 -2.40 -0.10 -8.36
N SER A 84 -3.68 -0.09 -8.77
CA SER A 84 -4.08 -0.53 -10.09
C SER A 84 -5.23 0.30 -10.64
N ASN A 85 -5.23 0.52 -11.96
CA ASN A 85 -6.35 1.11 -12.68
C ASN A 85 -6.92 0.18 -13.76
N GLY A 86 -6.64 -1.12 -13.64
CA GLY A 86 -7.09 -2.14 -14.60
C GLY A 86 -6.30 -2.18 -15.91
N THR A 87 -5.43 -1.19 -16.17
CA THR A 87 -4.51 -1.15 -17.31
C THR A 87 -3.07 -1.30 -16.86
N ASN A 88 -2.75 -0.74 -15.72
CA ASN A 88 -1.43 -0.79 -15.11
C ASN A 88 -1.55 -1.14 -13.63
N THR A 89 -0.60 -1.92 -13.13
CA THR A 89 -0.44 -2.24 -11.72
C THR A 89 0.98 -1.93 -11.30
N LYS A 90 1.11 -1.21 -10.20
CA LYS A 90 2.39 -0.84 -9.59
C LYS A 90 2.37 -1.17 -8.11
N TYR A 91 3.54 -1.29 -7.51
CA TYR A 91 3.68 -1.50 -6.07
C TYR A 91 4.77 -0.62 -5.50
N TYR A 92 4.75 -0.45 -4.19
CA TYR A 92 5.79 0.24 -3.42
C TYR A 92 5.72 -0.17 -1.96
N SER A 93 6.85 -0.03 -1.26
CA SER A 93 6.91 -0.29 0.17
C SER A 93 6.27 0.84 0.97
N ASN A 94 5.66 0.49 2.11
CA ASN A 94 5.20 1.49 3.06
C ASN A 94 6.39 2.15 3.76
N THR A 95 6.28 3.44 3.98
CA THR A 95 7.19 4.20 4.85
C THR A 95 6.55 4.31 6.22
N THR A 96 7.24 3.89 7.25
CA THR A 96 6.74 4.05 8.62
C THR A 96 6.54 5.54 8.95
N ARG A 97 5.63 5.82 9.88
CA ARG A 97 5.40 7.18 10.36
C ARG A 97 6.70 7.87 10.81
N ASN A 98 7.54 7.14 11.54
CA ASN A 98 8.82 7.67 12.03
C ASN A 98 9.78 8.01 10.88
N GLN A 99 9.87 7.17 9.86
CA GLN A 99 10.69 7.45 8.68
C GLN A 99 10.15 8.66 7.91
N HIS A 100 8.85 8.75 7.75
CA HIS A 100 8.23 9.91 7.09
C HIS A 100 8.51 11.22 7.82
N ILE A 101 8.40 11.23 9.15
CA ILE A 101 8.72 12.40 9.97
C ILE A 101 10.20 12.77 9.82
N LYS A 102 11.09 11.77 9.81
CA LYS A 102 12.53 11.97 9.63
C LYS A 102 12.83 12.57 8.25
N ASP A 103 12.27 11.99 7.19
CA ASP A 103 12.42 12.49 5.82
C ASP A 103 11.96 13.95 5.67
N LEU A 104 10.87 14.33 6.35
CA LEU A 104 10.38 15.71 6.37
C LEU A 104 11.30 16.65 7.16
N GLY A 105 11.89 16.18 8.26
CA GLY A 105 12.79 16.96 9.11
C GLY A 105 14.15 17.24 8.46
N GLU A 106 14.68 16.29 7.69
CA GLU A 106 15.97 16.42 7.00
C GLU A 106 15.92 17.35 5.78
N SER A 107 14.74 17.61 5.24
CA SER A 107 14.59 18.33 3.97
C SER A 107 14.55 19.83 4.06
N GLY A 108 14.96 20.46 5.12
CA GLY A 108 15.06 21.92 5.25
C GLY A 108 14.17 22.76 4.31
N ARG A 109 13.69 23.86 4.67
CA ARG A 109 12.66 24.79 4.14
C ARG A 109 12.51 25.02 2.62
N ARG A 110 13.09 24.25 1.71
CA ARG A 110 13.03 24.51 0.26
C ARG A 110 12.54 23.30 -0.53
N LYS A 111 11.37 23.45 -1.15
CA LYS A 111 10.65 22.56 -2.10
C LYS A 111 10.30 21.20 -1.51
N SER A 112 9.02 20.83 -1.66
CA SER A 112 8.47 19.53 -1.27
C SER A 112 9.51 18.42 -1.45
N PRO A 113 10.10 17.89 -0.38
CA PRO A 113 11.15 16.89 -0.52
C PRO A 113 10.55 15.63 -1.11
N LYS A 114 11.29 14.98 -1.99
CA LYS A 114 11.00 13.62 -2.42
C LYS A 114 11.21 12.72 -1.20
N THR A 115 10.14 12.39 -0.52
CA THR A 115 10.18 11.41 0.56
C THR A 115 10.21 10.02 -0.03
N SER A 116 10.64 9.02 0.75
CA SER A 116 10.57 7.61 0.38
C SER A 116 9.16 7.15 -0.04
N ASN A 117 8.15 7.95 0.27
CA ASN A 117 6.74 7.74 -0.09
C ASN A 117 6.32 8.62 -1.29
N SER A 118 7.18 8.80 -2.27
CA SER A 118 6.90 9.54 -3.51
C SER A 118 6.50 8.60 -4.65
N PHE A 119 5.65 9.08 -5.56
CA PHE A 119 5.20 8.28 -6.70
C PHE A 119 6.34 7.77 -7.59
N GLU A 120 7.45 8.48 -7.64
CA GLU A 120 8.66 8.06 -8.37
C GLU A 120 9.26 6.74 -7.85
N PHE A 121 8.99 6.36 -6.61
CA PHE A 121 9.44 5.09 -6.02
C PHE A 121 8.46 3.93 -6.24
N THR A 122 7.38 4.14 -6.99
CA THR A 122 6.52 3.04 -7.40
C THR A 122 7.14 2.25 -8.54
N SER A 123 7.06 0.92 -8.47
CA SER A 123 7.67 0.01 -9.44
C SER A 123 6.63 -0.83 -10.16
N TYR A 124 6.93 -1.22 -11.38
CA TYR A 124 6.23 -2.31 -12.05
C TYR A 124 6.83 -3.64 -11.64
N TRP A 125 6.00 -4.69 -11.65
CA TRP A 125 6.47 -6.06 -11.56
C TRP A 125 6.70 -6.62 -12.95
N ALA A 126 7.73 -7.43 -13.14
CA ALA A 126 8.07 -8.02 -14.41
C ALA A 126 8.36 -9.53 -14.26
N ASP A 127 8.14 -10.26 -15.32
CA ASP A 127 8.51 -11.67 -15.42
C ASP A 127 10.05 -11.86 -15.56
N ALA A 128 10.49 -13.12 -15.62
CA ALA A 128 11.90 -13.47 -15.77
C ALA A 128 12.54 -12.96 -17.09
N ASN A 129 11.72 -12.61 -18.09
CA ASN A 129 12.15 -12.03 -19.36
C ASN A 129 12.07 -10.49 -19.36
N ASN A 130 11.91 -9.90 -18.19
CA ASN A 130 11.77 -8.45 -18.00
C ASN A 130 10.55 -7.84 -18.71
N ARG A 131 9.48 -8.62 -18.90
CA ARG A 131 8.20 -8.14 -19.41
C ARG A 131 7.33 -7.68 -18.25
N VAL A 132 6.88 -6.44 -18.31
CA VAL A 132 5.98 -5.86 -17.29
C VAL A 132 4.67 -6.65 -17.26
N ILE A 133 4.21 -6.97 -16.05
CA ILE A 133 2.90 -7.59 -15.78
C ILE A 133 1.94 -6.49 -15.32
N PRO A 134 1.15 -5.90 -16.24
CA PRO A 134 0.29 -4.77 -15.91
C PRO A 134 -1.05 -5.19 -15.30
N ASP A 135 -1.54 -6.38 -15.63
CA ASP A 135 -2.82 -6.90 -15.14
C ASP A 135 -2.73 -7.26 -13.66
N LEU A 136 -3.72 -6.84 -12.88
CA LEU A 136 -3.73 -7.06 -11.42
C LEU A 136 -3.83 -8.54 -11.06
N VAL A 137 -4.60 -9.33 -11.81
CA VAL A 137 -4.79 -10.76 -11.53
C VAL A 137 -3.49 -11.52 -11.75
N ASP A 138 -2.82 -11.25 -12.88
CA ASP A 138 -1.54 -11.87 -13.18
C ASP A 138 -0.44 -11.37 -12.24
N PHE A 139 -0.46 -10.09 -11.87
CA PHE A 139 0.40 -9.54 -10.83
C PHE A 139 0.25 -10.31 -9.51
N THR A 140 -0.97 -10.50 -9.01
CA THR A 140 -1.20 -11.17 -7.73
C THR A 140 -0.86 -12.65 -7.72
N LYS A 141 -0.81 -13.29 -8.88
CA LYS A 141 -0.38 -14.70 -9.02
C LYS A 141 1.14 -14.86 -8.97
N THR A 142 1.89 -13.84 -9.33
CA THR A 142 3.34 -13.91 -9.56
C THR A 142 4.16 -13.10 -8.57
N PHE A 143 3.58 -12.05 -7.97
CA PHE A 143 4.19 -11.23 -6.95
C PHE A 143 4.16 -11.90 -5.58
#